data_a14585aaa5cab813aeef613c9cce8806
#
_entry.id   a14585aaa5cab813aeef613c9cce8806
#
_cell.length_a   1.000
_cell.length_b   1.000
_cell.length_c   1.000
_cell.angle_alpha   90.00
_cell.angle_beta   90.00
_cell.angle_gamma   90.00
#
_symmetry.space_group_name_H-M   'P 1'
#
loop_
_entity.id
_entity.type
_entity.pdbx_description
1 polymer ?
#
loop_
_entity_poly.entity_id
_entity_poly.type
_entity_poly.pdbx_seq_one_letter_code
_entity_poly.pdbx_strand_id
1 'polypeptide(L)'
;MELKAKYQYTYFIKPFIIEKSQYSRYLLDLLNNKNCKLKIFEKEKDLNLYSYFLPNIREYFFPTFSFNKNQISELEENKNDINAIMLSKLHCNIFEYILEQKVQGKVNEENGIFFNIDKIEIVCLDTGICFLIIKTNVENSDKFADILNFNYKLKDINTDYKQLKDYNNIKVQTDTFGNMDEFSEFIDNITGVNNSSKLKDIDLYNKRFFVYTYTCIDQENWNNEDDFKNIENEFIKYSNVLSNNSTLEFNNNEFENSFQTIKPFKYAKFGFTKQSASLITSSVDINNYTKILFEYENEYLYTLLISLYERIYLKKLENNFKEKESLEEFSKFTEELWTHEITNSLTGTMFFNKWKEVFELRDIYNQIKNKYEVTYKELKVDNNAKTNRVIAMALAVSLVLNVINFIVLLRLL
;
A
#
# COMPACT_ATOMS: atom_id res chain seq x y z
N MET A 1 -29.95 -7.30 -18.21
CA MET A 1 -30.17 -5.83 -18.05
C MET A 1 -28.84 -5.16 -18.13
N GLU A 2 -28.66 -4.13 -18.96
CA GLU A 2 -27.38 -3.40 -19.04
C GLU A 2 -27.32 -2.42 -17.86
N LEU A 3 -26.37 -2.65 -16.95
CA LEU A 3 -26.16 -1.78 -15.81
C LEU A 3 -25.45 -0.50 -16.25
N LYS A 4 -25.91 0.64 -15.75
CA LYS A 4 -25.30 1.94 -15.99
C LYS A 4 -24.77 2.53 -14.70
N ALA A 5 -23.62 3.15 -14.79
CA ALA A 5 -22.96 3.87 -13.69
C ALA A 5 -23.26 5.37 -13.77
N LYS A 6 -23.75 5.96 -12.69
CA LYS A 6 -23.90 7.42 -12.56
C LYS A 6 -22.59 8.08 -12.17
N TYR A 7 -21.84 7.45 -11.29
CA TYR A 7 -20.52 7.86 -10.86
C TYR A 7 -19.61 6.64 -10.77
N GLN A 8 -18.35 6.80 -11.13
CA GLN A 8 -17.36 5.75 -11.03
C GLN A 8 -15.96 6.34 -10.89
N TYR A 9 -15.15 5.71 -10.05
CA TYR A 9 -13.73 6.04 -9.86
C TYR A 9 -12.96 4.76 -9.58
N THR A 10 -11.74 4.68 -10.10
CA THR A 10 -10.83 3.59 -9.80
C THR A 10 -9.46 4.14 -9.41
N TYR A 11 -8.95 3.69 -8.29
CA TYR A 11 -7.59 3.95 -7.84
C TYR A 11 -6.73 2.73 -8.16
N PHE A 12 -5.69 2.97 -8.92
CA PHE A 12 -4.65 1.99 -9.19
C PHE A 12 -3.48 2.27 -8.26
N ILE A 13 -3.24 1.33 -7.32
CA ILE A 13 -2.23 1.47 -6.27
C ILE A 13 -1.07 0.55 -6.60
N LYS A 14 0.13 1.13 -6.80
CA LYS A 14 1.36 0.39 -7.06
C LYS A 14 2.34 0.56 -5.92
N PRO A 15 2.62 -0.49 -5.14
CA PRO A 15 3.74 -0.49 -4.21
C PRO A 15 5.07 -0.50 -4.96
N PHE A 16 6.07 0.20 -4.43
CA PHE A 16 7.46 0.15 -4.88
C PHE A 16 8.40 0.37 -3.70
N ILE A 17 9.69 0.04 -3.86
CA ILE A 17 10.67 0.13 -2.78
C ILE A 17 11.81 1.05 -3.17
N ILE A 18 12.17 1.94 -2.24
CA ILE A 18 13.39 2.74 -2.26
C ILE A 18 14.36 2.17 -1.23
N GLU A 19 15.61 1.96 -1.61
CA GLU A 19 16.62 1.52 -0.64
C GLU A 19 16.77 2.55 0.48
N LYS A 20 16.88 2.08 1.72
CA LYS A 20 16.96 2.94 2.91
C LYS A 20 18.11 3.97 2.81
N SER A 21 19.22 3.58 2.21
CA SER A 21 20.37 4.46 1.95
C SER A 21 20.09 5.58 0.95
N GLN A 22 19.08 5.42 0.09
CA GLN A 22 18.68 6.39 -0.94
C GLN A 22 17.40 7.16 -0.57
N TYR A 23 16.76 6.82 0.54
CA TYR A 23 15.44 7.34 0.88
C TYR A 23 15.41 8.87 1.05
N SER A 24 16.37 9.45 1.79
CA SER A 24 16.47 10.90 1.96
C SER A 24 16.71 11.63 0.62
N ARG A 25 17.55 11.06 -0.26
CA ARG A 25 17.78 11.61 -1.59
C ARG A 25 16.51 11.55 -2.46
N TYR A 26 15.80 10.46 -2.39
CA TYR A 26 14.52 10.32 -3.09
C TYR A 26 13.50 11.37 -2.65
N LEU A 27 13.39 11.65 -1.35
CA LEU A 27 12.54 12.72 -0.83
C LEU A 27 12.99 14.10 -1.34
N LEU A 28 14.30 14.33 -1.44
CA LEU A 28 14.84 15.56 -2.03
C LEU A 28 14.45 15.71 -3.50
N ASP A 29 14.54 14.62 -4.27
CA ASP A 29 14.16 14.61 -5.67
C ASP A 29 12.65 14.93 -5.83
N LEU A 30 11.78 14.38 -4.96
CA LEU A 30 10.35 14.72 -4.93
C LEU A 30 10.11 16.19 -4.54
N LEU A 31 10.82 16.72 -3.54
CA LEU A 31 10.70 18.13 -3.14
C LEU A 31 11.12 19.09 -4.27
N ASN A 32 12.17 18.73 -5.03
CA ASN A 32 12.66 19.54 -6.14
C ASN A 32 11.85 19.38 -7.44
N ASN A 33 11.03 18.34 -7.52
CA ASN A 33 10.14 18.17 -8.66
C ASN A 33 9.03 19.24 -8.62
N LYS A 34 8.98 20.08 -9.67
CA LYS A 34 7.99 21.18 -9.78
C LYS A 34 6.55 20.70 -9.74
N ASN A 35 6.33 19.45 -10.15
CA ASN A 35 4.99 18.85 -10.20
C ASN A 35 4.63 18.10 -8.90
N CYS A 36 5.57 17.94 -7.95
CA CYS A 36 5.29 17.31 -6.67
C CYS A 36 5.13 18.37 -5.56
N LYS A 37 4.10 18.21 -4.76
CA LYS A 37 3.85 19.03 -3.57
C LYS A 37 3.68 18.11 -2.37
N LEU A 38 4.40 18.40 -1.28
CA LEU A 38 4.19 17.71 -0.01
C LEU A 38 2.78 18.02 0.49
N LYS A 39 2.02 16.97 0.80
CA LYS A 39 0.66 17.10 1.34
C LYS A 39 0.74 17.35 2.84
N ILE A 40 0.30 18.52 3.24
CA ILE A 40 0.23 18.93 4.64
C ILE A 40 -1.20 18.72 5.12
N PHE A 41 -1.36 17.93 6.17
CA PHE A 41 -2.64 17.72 6.83
C PHE A 41 -2.81 18.74 7.95
N GLU A 42 -3.93 19.42 7.95
CA GLU A 42 -4.29 20.43 8.95
C GLU A 42 -5.56 19.98 9.68
N LYS A 43 -5.53 20.05 11.03
CA LYS A 43 -6.66 19.57 11.85
C LYS A 43 -7.99 20.20 11.46
N GLU A 44 -8.00 21.49 11.12
CA GLU A 44 -9.22 22.23 10.77
C GLU A 44 -9.75 21.87 9.39
N LYS A 45 -8.87 21.51 8.44
CA LYS A 45 -9.24 21.17 7.07
C LYS A 45 -9.54 19.67 6.91
N ASP A 46 -8.76 18.83 7.61
CA ASP A 46 -8.79 17.37 7.50
C ASP A 46 -9.40 16.73 8.76
N LEU A 47 -10.40 17.39 9.35
CA LEU A 47 -11.01 16.98 10.61
C LEU A 47 -11.51 15.52 10.58
N ASN A 48 -12.01 15.06 9.44
CA ASN A 48 -12.49 13.68 9.29
C ASN A 48 -11.36 12.67 9.49
N LEU A 49 -10.23 12.81 8.81
CA LEU A 49 -9.07 11.96 9.00
C LEU A 49 -8.51 12.08 10.43
N TYR A 50 -8.46 13.31 10.96
CA TYR A 50 -7.99 13.55 12.31
C TYR A 50 -8.83 12.86 13.38
N SER A 51 -10.14 12.85 13.23
CA SER A 51 -11.07 12.21 14.18
C SER A 51 -11.21 10.70 13.95
N TYR A 52 -11.02 10.25 12.73
CA TYR A 52 -11.18 8.84 12.37
C TYR A 52 -10.03 7.98 12.90
N PHE A 53 -8.78 8.40 12.72
CA PHE A 53 -7.62 7.61 13.15
C PHE A 53 -7.23 7.86 14.60
N LEU A 54 -6.79 6.81 15.29
CA LEU A 54 -6.22 6.90 16.65
C LEU A 54 -4.93 7.74 16.67
N PRO A 55 -4.55 8.34 17.82
CA PRO A 55 -3.38 9.21 17.92
C PRO A 55 -2.08 8.60 17.39
N ASN A 56 -1.76 7.36 17.78
CA ASN A 56 -0.57 6.65 17.32
C ASN A 56 -0.54 6.46 15.80
N ILE A 57 -1.69 6.18 15.18
CA ILE A 57 -1.81 6.05 13.73
C ILE A 57 -1.63 7.40 13.05
N ARG A 58 -2.15 8.48 13.62
CA ARG A 58 -1.95 9.84 13.09
C ARG A 58 -0.49 10.25 13.15
N GLU A 59 0.19 9.99 14.25
CA GLU A 59 1.62 10.29 14.40
C GLU A 59 2.47 9.52 13.39
N TYR A 60 2.07 8.29 13.06
CA TYR A 60 2.79 7.45 12.12
C TYR A 60 2.50 7.80 10.66
N PHE A 61 1.23 7.82 10.25
CA PHE A 61 0.84 7.98 8.83
C PHE A 61 0.58 9.42 8.40
N PHE A 62 0.28 10.31 9.34
CA PHE A 62 -0.05 11.72 9.08
C PHE A 62 0.75 12.66 9.98
N PRO A 63 2.09 12.55 10.04
CA PRO A 63 2.90 13.30 10.99
C PRO A 63 2.82 14.82 10.79
N THR A 64 2.43 15.28 9.61
CA THR A 64 2.25 16.70 9.29
C THR A 64 1.13 17.36 10.08
N PHE A 65 0.19 16.62 10.71
CA PHE A 65 -0.76 17.18 11.66
C PHE A 65 -0.09 17.87 12.87
N SER A 66 1.13 17.51 13.18
CA SER A 66 1.91 18.11 14.27
C SER A 66 2.73 19.33 13.85
N PHE A 67 2.76 19.68 12.55
CA PHE A 67 3.56 20.78 12.04
C PHE A 67 2.97 22.12 12.43
N ASN A 68 3.86 23.04 12.86
CA ASN A 68 3.50 24.42 13.07
C ASN A 68 3.67 25.24 11.77
N LYS A 69 3.11 26.45 11.76
CA LYS A 69 3.12 27.33 10.59
C LYS A 69 4.53 27.64 10.09
N ASN A 70 5.51 27.75 10.98
CA ASN A 70 6.91 28.06 10.59
C ASN A 70 7.54 26.89 9.85
N GLN A 71 7.31 25.64 10.34
CA GLN A 71 7.80 24.43 9.67
C GLN A 71 7.16 24.25 8.28
N ILE A 72 5.87 24.57 8.15
CA ILE A 72 5.17 24.51 6.86
C ILE A 72 5.77 25.52 5.88
N SER A 73 5.93 26.79 6.30
CA SER A 73 6.54 27.84 5.45
C SER A 73 7.96 27.50 5.05
N GLU A 74 8.76 26.95 5.98
CA GLU A 74 10.13 26.54 5.69
C GLU A 74 10.22 25.43 4.64
N LEU A 75 9.31 24.43 4.72
CA LEU A 75 9.23 23.34 3.74
C LEU A 75 8.74 23.82 2.35
N GLU A 76 7.91 24.84 2.30
CA GLU A 76 7.43 25.43 1.04
C GLU A 76 8.49 26.31 0.38
N GLU A 77 9.28 27.06 1.17
CA GLU A 77 10.27 28.02 0.69
C GLU A 77 11.64 27.36 0.38
N ASN A 78 12.05 26.39 1.18
CA ASN A 78 13.40 25.83 1.14
C ASN A 78 13.38 24.35 0.76
N LYS A 79 13.62 24.05 -0.50
CA LYS A 79 13.74 22.68 -1.03
C LYS A 79 15.21 22.22 -0.99
N ASN A 80 15.70 21.90 0.19
CA ASN A 80 17.10 21.58 0.43
C ASN A 80 17.32 20.23 1.14
N ASP A 81 18.59 19.81 1.25
CA ASP A 81 18.97 18.56 1.90
C ASP A 81 18.54 18.50 3.38
N ILE A 82 18.51 19.63 4.09
CA ILE A 82 18.12 19.69 5.51
C ILE A 82 16.66 19.28 5.66
N ASN A 83 15.79 19.81 4.81
CA ASN A 83 14.38 19.47 4.82
C ASN A 83 14.13 18.03 4.38
N ALA A 84 14.87 17.52 3.40
CA ALA A 84 14.81 16.11 3.01
C ALA A 84 15.24 15.18 4.16
N ILE A 85 16.30 15.53 4.89
CA ILE A 85 16.76 14.80 6.08
C ILE A 85 15.71 14.87 7.21
N MET A 86 15.07 16.03 7.41
CA MET A 86 14.01 16.17 8.39
C MET A 86 12.81 15.27 8.04
N LEU A 87 12.36 15.31 6.79
CA LEU A 87 11.25 14.46 6.31
C LEU A 87 11.60 12.97 6.38
N SER A 88 12.85 12.59 6.14
CA SER A 88 13.27 11.18 6.21
C SER A 88 13.25 10.58 7.62
N LYS A 89 13.10 11.42 8.65
CA LYS A 89 12.92 10.99 10.05
C LYS A 89 11.46 10.79 10.42
N LEU A 90 10.53 11.24 9.58
CA LEU A 90 9.11 10.99 9.75
C LEU A 90 8.78 9.61 9.21
N HIS A 91 7.84 8.92 9.85
CA HIS A 91 7.44 7.58 9.43
C HIS A 91 6.77 7.57 8.06
N CYS A 92 6.02 8.63 7.72
CA CYS A 92 5.29 8.71 6.46
C CYS A 92 5.33 10.13 5.89
N ASN A 93 5.55 10.23 4.57
CA ASN A 93 5.44 11.46 3.80
C ASN A 93 4.51 11.22 2.61
N ILE A 94 3.56 12.10 2.39
CA ILE A 94 2.61 12.02 1.28
C ILE A 94 2.82 13.20 0.36
N PHE A 95 3.04 12.91 -0.93
CA PHE A 95 3.17 13.94 -1.97
C PHE A 95 1.99 13.83 -2.92
N GLU A 96 1.47 14.97 -3.33
CA GLU A 96 0.53 15.08 -4.44
C GLU A 96 1.28 15.48 -5.70
N TYR A 97 1.07 14.73 -6.79
CA TYR A 97 1.62 15.07 -8.08
C TYR A 97 0.60 15.93 -8.83
N ILE A 98 0.94 17.19 -9.02
CA ILE A 98 0.07 18.18 -9.64
C ILE A 98 0.06 17.95 -11.15
N LEU A 99 -1.11 17.68 -11.67
CA LEU A 99 -1.36 17.59 -13.10
C LEU A 99 -1.69 19.00 -13.61
N GLU A 100 -0.82 19.59 -14.41
CA GLU A 100 -1.03 20.95 -14.95
C GLU A 100 -2.25 21.01 -15.86
N GLN A 101 -2.60 19.90 -16.50
CA GLN A 101 -3.76 19.76 -17.37
C GLN A 101 -4.42 18.39 -17.16
N LYS A 102 -5.62 18.25 -17.73
CA LYS A 102 -6.35 16.98 -17.74
C LYS A 102 -5.55 15.93 -18.51
N VAL A 103 -5.17 14.86 -17.83
CA VAL A 103 -4.46 13.74 -18.43
C VAL A 103 -5.47 12.72 -18.91
N GLN A 104 -5.45 12.43 -20.20
CA GLN A 104 -6.31 11.44 -20.83
C GLN A 104 -5.51 10.21 -21.20
N GLY A 105 -6.14 9.06 -21.11
CA GLY A 105 -5.60 7.81 -21.58
C GLY A 105 -6.60 7.05 -22.44
N LYS A 106 -6.09 6.13 -23.24
CA LYS A 106 -6.89 5.26 -24.11
C LYS A 106 -6.42 3.82 -23.94
N VAL A 107 -7.37 2.94 -23.75
CA VAL A 107 -7.15 1.50 -23.71
C VAL A 107 -7.70 0.88 -24.98
N ASN A 108 -6.86 0.23 -25.81
CA ASN A 108 -7.11 -0.33 -27.15
C ASN A 108 -7.31 0.68 -28.28
N GLU A 109 -6.91 0.26 -29.49
CA GLU A 109 -6.94 1.12 -30.67
C GLU A 109 -8.30 1.14 -31.40
N GLU A 110 -9.05 0.03 -31.44
CA GLU A 110 -10.22 -0.09 -32.32
C GLU A 110 -11.56 0.33 -31.68
N ASN A 111 -11.79 0.07 -30.39
CA ASN A 111 -12.97 0.53 -29.65
C ASN A 111 -12.53 1.01 -28.27
N GLY A 112 -11.70 2.04 -28.26
CA GLY A 112 -10.96 2.44 -27.07
C GLY A 112 -11.85 2.96 -25.97
N ILE A 113 -11.63 2.46 -24.78
CA ILE A 113 -12.14 3.07 -23.56
C ILE A 113 -11.23 4.24 -23.24
N PHE A 114 -11.79 5.44 -23.20
CA PHE A 114 -11.07 6.64 -22.78
C PHE A 114 -11.24 6.82 -21.28
N PHE A 115 -10.17 7.23 -20.63
CA PHE A 115 -10.16 7.50 -19.21
C PHE A 115 -9.40 8.78 -18.88
N ASN A 116 -9.72 9.38 -17.75
CA ASN A 116 -8.98 10.50 -17.20
C ASN A 116 -8.19 10.04 -15.99
N ILE A 117 -7.06 10.69 -15.78
CA ILE A 117 -6.33 10.65 -14.51
C ILE A 117 -6.68 11.92 -13.76
N ASP A 118 -7.38 11.79 -12.64
CA ASP A 118 -7.88 12.92 -11.86
C ASP A 118 -6.89 13.36 -10.78
N LYS A 119 -6.16 12.40 -10.20
CA LYS A 119 -5.24 12.64 -9.09
C LYS A 119 -4.15 11.60 -9.03
N ILE A 120 -2.97 12.03 -8.63
CA ILE A 120 -1.84 11.13 -8.34
C ILE A 120 -1.26 11.49 -6.98
N GLU A 121 -1.04 10.48 -6.14
CA GLU A 121 -0.37 10.63 -4.85
C GLU A 121 0.80 9.64 -4.75
N ILE A 122 1.87 10.05 -4.08
CA ILE A 122 3.01 9.21 -3.73
C ILE A 122 3.11 9.19 -2.22
N VAL A 123 2.92 8.02 -1.63
CA VAL A 123 3.04 7.79 -0.18
C VAL A 123 4.38 7.12 0.06
N CYS A 124 5.24 7.72 0.88
CA CYS A 124 6.59 7.26 1.17
C CYS A 124 6.73 6.97 2.67
N LEU A 125 7.08 5.73 3.03
CA LEU A 125 7.32 5.35 4.42
C LEU A 125 8.83 5.19 4.69
N ASP A 126 9.25 5.45 5.93
CA ASP A 126 10.66 5.43 6.39
C ASP A 126 11.35 4.07 6.23
N THR A 127 10.57 3.00 6.05
CA THR A 127 11.05 1.65 5.71
C THR A 127 11.50 1.51 4.25
N GLY A 128 11.30 2.56 3.45
CA GLY A 128 11.52 2.59 2.01
C GLY A 128 10.36 2.00 1.19
N ILE A 129 9.31 1.49 1.81
CA ILE A 129 8.10 1.05 1.11
C ILE A 129 7.32 2.31 0.72
N CYS A 130 7.01 2.42 -0.58
CA CYS A 130 6.26 3.54 -1.13
C CYS A 130 5.05 3.03 -1.92
N PHE A 131 4.05 3.90 -2.09
CA PHE A 131 2.87 3.63 -2.91
C PHE A 131 2.66 4.77 -3.90
N LEU A 132 2.52 4.41 -5.17
CA LEU A 132 1.96 5.30 -6.18
C LEU A 132 0.47 5.02 -6.26
N ILE A 133 -0.35 6.07 -6.15
CA ILE A 133 -1.82 6.00 -6.18
C ILE A 133 -2.30 6.86 -7.33
N ILE A 134 -2.98 6.27 -8.29
CA ILE A 134 -3.50 6.95 -9.48
C ILE A 134 -5.03 6.84 -9.46
N LYS A 135 -5.73 7.96 -9.28
CA LYS A 135 -7.19 8.05 -9.39
C LYS A 135 -7.59 8.28 -10.84
N THR A 136 -8.50 7.46 -11.33
CA THR A 136 -8.99 7.51 -12.71
C THR A 136 -10.51 7.43 -12.77
N ASN A 137 -11.06 7.87 -13.91
CA ASN A 137 -12.45 7.61 -14.29
C ASN A 137 -12.55 7.29 -15.78
N VAL A 138 -13.53 6.48 -16.19
CA VAL A 138 -13.86 6.26 -17.59
C VAL A 138 -14.65 7.45 -18.10
N GLU A 139 -14.26 8.02 -19.24
CA GLU A 139 -14.82 9.27 -19.72
C GLU A 139 -15.99 9.09 -20.70
N ASN A 140 -15.87 8.14 -21.61
CA ASN A 140 -16.75 8.03 -22.78
C ASN A 140 -17.83 6.96 -22.64
N SER A 141 -18.03 6.39 -21.48
CA SER A 141 -19.04 5.35 -21.24
C SER A 141 -19.61 5.37 -19.82
N ASP A 142 -20.91 5.21 -19.72
CA ASP A 142 -21.65 4.98 -18.47
C ASP A 142 -21.97 3.48 -18.24
N LYS A 143 -21.53 2.60 -19.16
CA LYS A 143 -21.80 1.17 -19.07
C LYS A 143 -20.90 0.50 -18.03
N PHE A 144 -21.52 -0.23 -17.12
CA PHE A 144 -20.76 -0.99 -16.11
C PHE A 144 -19.82 -2.03 -16.73
N ALA A 145 -20.20 -2.61 -17.88
CA ALA A 145 -19.37 -3.53 -18.64
C ALA A 145 -18.04 -2.92 -19.09
N ASP A 146 -18.04 -1.63 -19.47
CA ASP A 146 -16.83 -0.92 -19.88
C ASP A 146 -15.92 -0.62 -18.68
N ILE A 147 -16.50 -0.35 -17.50
CA ILE A 147 -15.74 -0.18 -16.25
C ILE A 147 -15.06 -1.51 -15.87
N LEU A 148 -15.76 -2.65 -15.99
CA LEU A 148 -15.15 -3.97 -15.78
C LEU A 148 -13.96 -4.19 -16.70
N ASN A 149 -14.13 -3.93 -17.99
CA ASN A 149 -13.09 -4.11 -18.99
C ASN A 149 -11.92 -3.15 -18.79
N PHE A 150 -12.19 -1.90 -18.41
CA PHE A 150 -11.17 -0.92 -18.07
C PHE A 150 -10.32 -1.38 -16.89
N ASN A 151 -10.96 -1.72 -15.77
CA ASN A 151 -10.25 -2.18 -14.58
C ASN A 151 -9.43 -3.45 -14.86
N TYR A 152 -10.01 -4.41 -15.59
CA TYR A 152 -9.33 -5.64 -16.00
C TYR A 152 -8.07 -5.37 -16.82
N LYS A 153 -8.12 -4.44 -17.75
CA LYS A 153 -7.02 -4.14 -18.65
C LYS A 153 -5.92 -3.33 -17.97
N LEU A 154 -6.30 -2.33 -17.15
CA LEU A 154 -5.33 -1.44 -16.52
C LEU A 154 -4.61 -2.08 -15.32
N LYS A 155 -5.18 -3.13 -14.70
CA LYS A 155 -4.56 -3.77 -13.53
C LYS A 155 -3.17 -4.33 -13.77
N ASP A 156 -2.87 -4.80 -14.99
CA ASP A 156 -1.60 -5.44 -15.34
C ASP A 156 -0.66 -4.44 -16.01
N ILE A 157 0.51 -4.23 -15.40
CA ILE A 157 1.55 -3.30 -15.89
C ILE A 157 2.64 -4.06 -16.67
N ASN A 158 2.47 -5.34 -16.88
CA ASN A 158 3.55 -6.23 -17.30
C ASN A 158 3.87 -6.10 -18.78
N THR A 159 5.10 -5.66 -19.08
CA THR A 159 5.67 -5.60 -20.43
C THR A 159 6.13 -6.95 -20.97
N ASP A 160 6.27 -7.98 -20.12
CA ASP A 160 6.77 -9.31 -20.53
C ASP A 160 5.79 -10.03 -21.46
N TYR A 161 4.52 -9.63 -21.49
CA TYR A 161 3.47 -10.18 -22.36
C TYR A 161 3.28 -9.42 -23.67
N LYS A 162 4.18 -8.53 -24.05
CA LYS A 162 4.14 -7.78 -25.33
C LYS A 162 4.00 -8.68 -26.57
N GLN A 163 4.33 -9.97 -26.45
CA GLN A 163 4.19 -10.95 -27.55
C GLN A 163 2.75 -11.47 -27.73
N LEU A 164 1.88 -11.27 -26.77
CA LEU A 164 0.47 -11.63 -26.87
C LEU A 164 -0.29 -10.44 -27.45
N LYS A 165 -0.74 -10.56 -28.70
CA LYS A 165 -1.40 -9.48 -29.50
C LYS A 165 -2.58 -8.78 -28.79
N ASP A 166 -3.09 -9.33 -27.70
CA ASP A 166 -4.23 -8.79 -26.93
C ASP A 166 -3.81 -8.01 -25.67
N TYR A 167 -2.51 -7.95 -25.35
CA TYR A 167 -1.99 -7.20 -24.22
C TYR A 167 -1.58 -5.79 -24.62
N ASN A 168 -2.42 -4.92 -24.46
CA ASN A 168 -2.53 -3.53 -24.04
C ASN A 168 -1.43 -2.56 -24.48
N ASN A 169 -1.68 -1.91 -25.57
CA ASN A 169 -1.16 -0.56 -25.79
C ASN A 169 -2.05 0.43 -24.99
N ILE A 170 -1.75 0.63 -23.72
CA ILE A 170 -2.37 1.71 -22.95
C ILE A 170 -1.57 2.96 -23.24
N LYS A 171 -2.19 3.90 -23.96
CA LYS A 171 -1.58 5.18 -24.29
C LYS A 171 -2.04 6.23 -23.29
N VAL A 172 -1.11 7.02 -22.81
CA VAL A 172 -1.38 8.17 -21.95
C VAL A 172 -0.86 9.41 -22.65
N GLN A 173 -1.72 10.40 -22.81
CA GLN A 173 -1.36 11.69 -23.36
C GLN A 173 -1.33 12.72 -22.24
N THR A 174 -0.20 13.38 -22.07
CA THR A 174 -0.03 14.46 -21.11
C THR A 174 0.77 15.57 -21.74
N ASP A 175 0.53 16.82 -21.35
CA ASP A 175 1.34 17.94 -21.83
C ASP A 175 2.74 17.94 -21.18
N THR A 176 2.87 17.37 -19.99
CA THR A 176 4.15 17.26 -19.28
C THR A 176 5.07 16.21 -19.90
N PHE A 177 4.52 15.07 -20.31
CA PHE A 177 5.29 13.91 -20.82
C PHE A 177 5.07 13.63 -22.30
N GLY A 178 4.18 14.38 -22.95
CA GLY A 178 3.82 14.15 -24.36
C GLY A 178 2.97 12.88 -24.53
N ASN A 179 3.11 12.25 -25.70
CA ASN A 179 2.44 10.99 -26.00
C ASN A 179 3.29 9.83 -25.50
N MET A 180 2.78 9.07 -24.58
CA MET A 180 3.39 7.84 -24.07
C MET A 180 2.63 6.63 -24.55
N ASP A 181 3.31 5.73 -25.25
CA ASP A 181 2.72 4.52 -25.79
C ASP A 181 2.56 3.43 -24.72
N GLU A 182 3.27 3.57 -23.58
CA GLU A 182 3.24 2.60 -22.49
C GLU A 182 2.92 3.27 -21.14
N PHE A 183 1.90 2.76 -20.46
CA PHE A 183 1.55 3.24 -19.13
C PHE A 183 2.65 3.00 -18.09
N SER A 184 3.47 1.96 -18.31
CA SER A 184 4.65 1.70 -17.48
C SER A 184 5.66 2.84 -17.52
N GLU A 185 5.89 3.44 -18.70
CA GLU A 185 6.80 4.58 -18.87
C GLU A 185 6.28 5.82 -18.12
N PHE A 186 4.98 6.06 -18.19
CA PHE A 186 4.33 7.13 -17.41
C PHE A 186 4.56 6.95 -15.90
N ILE A 187 4.40 5.72 -15.38
CA ILE A 187 4.66 5.39 -13.98
C ILE A 187 6.12 5.64 -13.62
N ASP A 188 7.06 5.17 -14.45
CA ASP A 188 8.49 5.31 -14.20
C ASP A 188 8.92 6.79 -14.17
N ASN A 189 8.34 7.61 -15.03
CA ASN A 189 8.59 9.05 -15.04
C ASN A 189 8.05 9.76 -13.78
N ILE A 190 6.90 9.35 -13.26
CA ILE A 190 6.33 9.93 -12.04
C ILE A 190 7.10 9.48 -10.81
N THR A 191 7.41 8.20 -10.71
CA THR A 191 8.09 7.65 -9.53
C THR A 191 9.58 7.94 -9.52
N GLY A 192 10.19 8.25 -10.68
CA GLY A 192 11.64 8.38 -10.84
C GLY A 192 12.38 7.04 -10.63
N VAL A 193 11.68 5.91 -10.62
CA VAL A 193 12.24 4.59 -10.34
C VAL A 193 11.98 3.68 -11.54
N ASN A 194 13.05 3.26 -12.20
CA ASN A 194 12.96 2.28 -13.27
C ASN A 194 12.54 0.92 -12.71
N ASN A 195 11.41 0.41 -13.16
CA ASN A 195 10.78 -0.82 -12.67
C ASN A 195 11.60 -2.11 -12.83
N SER A 196 12.74 -2.05 -13.53
CA SER A 196 13.44 -3.26 -13.98
C SER A 196 14.34 -3.92 -12.96
N SER A 197 14.62 -3.33 -11.78
CA SER A 197 15.78 -3.80 -11.03
C SER A 197 15.60 -4.33 -9.60
N LYS A 198 14.57 -3.94 -8.82
CA LYS A 198 14.70 -4.11 -7.37
C LYS A 198 13.52 -4.69 -6.58
N LEU A 199 12.44 -5.04 -7.23
CA LEU A 199 11.28 -5.61 -6.53
C LEU A 199 11.27 -7.14 -6.44
N LYS A 200 12.42 -7.80 -6.54
CA LYS A 200 12.50 -9.28 -6.47
C LYS A 200 11.88 -9.86 -5.20
N ASP A 201 11.84 -9.07 -4.13
CA ASP A 201 11.35 -9.51 -2.82
C ASP A 201 9.83 -9.35 -2.62
N ILE A 202 9.14 -8.64 -3.52
CA ILE A 202 7.69 -8.41 -3.44
C ILE A 202 7.01 -8.75 -4.77
N ASP A 203 7.18 -9.98 -5.21
CA ASP A 203 6.68 -10.46 -6.51
C ASP A 203 5.19 -10.26 -6.76
N LEU A 204 4.38 -10.23 -5.70
CA LEU A 204 2.92 -10.09 -5.79
C LEU A 204 2.45 -8.78 -6.43
N TYR A 205 3.22 -7.69 -6.29
CA TYR A 205 2.82 -6.35 -6.74
C TYR A 205 3.72 -5.78 -7.84
N ASN A 206 4.75 -6.52 -8.27
CA ASN A 206 5.70 -6.05 -9.28
C ASN A 206 5.06 -5.76 -10.62
N LYS A 207 4.08 -6.57 -10.98
CA LYS A 207 3.51 -6.63 -12.32
C LYS A 207 2.04 -6.21 -12.36
N ARG A 208 1.45 -5.88 -11.19
CA ARG A 208 0.03 -5.55 -11.06
C ARG A 208 -0.19 -4.38 -10.13
N PHE A 209 -1.25 -3.64 -10.39
CA PHE A 209 -1.83 -2.72 -9.43
C PHE A 209 -2.73 -3.47 -8.45
N PHE A 210 -2.78 -2.97 -7.22
CA PHE A 210 -3.94 -3.20 -6.38
C PHE A 210 -5.05 -2.26 -6.87
N VAL A 211 -6.23 -2.82 -7.18
CA VAL A 211 -7.36 -2.07 -7.74
C VAL A 211 -8.35 -1.73 -6.64
N TYR A 212 -8.57 -0.45 -6.42
CA TYR A 212 -9.53 0.06 -5.44
C TYR A 212 -10.60 0.87 -6.18
N THR A 213 -11.81 0.33 -6.29
CA THR A 213 -12.79 0.82 -7.26
C THR A 213 -14.16 1.07 -6.65
N TYR A 214 -14.80 2.15 -7.09
CA TYR A 214 -16.13 2.58 -6.69
C TYR A 214 -17.02 2.76 -7.92
N THR A 215 -18.26 2.26 -7.83
CA THR A 215 -19.30 2.51 -8.84
C THR A 215 -20.65 2.72 -8.16
N CYS A 216 -21.29 3.85 -8.48
CA CYS A 216 -22.67 4.14 -8.13
C CYS A 216 -23.57 3.80 -9.33
N ILE A 217 -24.39 2.77 -9.20
CA ILE A 217 -25.32 2.33 -10.25
C ILE A 217 -26.49 3.32 -10.35
N ASP A 218 -26.88 3.64 -11.57
CA ASP A 218 -28.00 4.55 -11.83
C ASP A 218 -29.30 4.02 -11.25
N GLN A 219 -30.12 4.93 -10.72
CA GLN A 219 -31.40 4.62 -10.11
C GLN A 219 -32.37 3.93 -11.08
N GLU A 220 -32.32 4.24 -12.37
CA GLU A 220 -33.16 3.63 -13.39
C GLU A 220 -32.86 2.15 -13.59
N ASN A 221 -31.62 1.72 -13.32
CA ASN A 221 -31.18 0.35 -13.53
C ASN A 221 -31.21 -0.49 -12.26
N TRP A 222 -31.05 0.16 -11.12
CA TRP A 222 -30.93 -0.52 -9.83
C TRP A 222 -31.30 0.42 -8.68
N ASN A 223 -32.48 0.25 -8.12
CA ASN A 223 -33.07 1.14 -7.12
C ASN A 223 -33.58 0.42 -5.87
N ASN A 224 -33.35 -0.90 -5.77
CA ASN A 224 -33.82 -1.74 -4.68
C ASN A 224 -32.66 -2.48 -4.03
N GLU A 225 -32.72 -2.70 -2.73
CA GLU A 225 -31.69 -3.45 -2.01
C GLU A 225 -31.59 -4.92 -2.48
N ASP A 226 -32.70 -5.52 -2.88
CA ASP A 226 -32.69 -6.89 -3.40
C ASP A 226 -32.06 -7.02 -4.78
N ASP A 227 -31.85 -5.91 -5.50
CA ASP A 227 -31.18 -5.89 -6.80
C ASP A 227 -29.70 -6.35 -6.72
N PHE A 228 -29.08 -6.32 -5.53
CA PHE A 228 -27.77 -6.94 -5.30
C PHE A 228 -27.75 -8.43 -5.67
N LYS A 229 -28.83 -9.14 -5.45
CA LYS A 229 -28.94 -10.57 -5.84
C LYS A 229 -28.98 -10.73 -7.35
N ASN A 230 -29.59 -9.78 -8.05
CA ASN A 230 -29.72 -9.80 -9.50
C ASN A 230 -28.40 -9.49 -10.21
N ILE A 231 -27.46 -8.83 -9.54
CA ILE A 231 -26.15 -8.44 -10.08
C ILE A 231 -24.98 -9.14 -9.39
N GLU A 232 -25.23 -10.26 -8.74
CA GLU A 232 -24.19 -10.98 -7.98
C GLU A 232 -23.00 -11.37 -8.85
N ASN A 233 -23.24 -11.86 -10.06
CA ASN A 233 -22.17 -12.23 -10.99
C ASN A 233 -21.35 -11.02 -11.44
N GLU A 234 -22.00 -9.91 -11.73
CA GLU A 234 -21.34 -8.64 -12.08
C GLU A 234 -20.52 -8.10 -10.91
N PHE A 235 -21.08 -8.21 -9.69
CA PHE A 235 -20.36 -7.82 -8.48
C PHE A 235 -19.13 -8.69 -8.22
N ILE A 236 -19.24 -10.01 -8.42
CA ILE A 236 -18.10 -10.93 -8.32
C ILE A 236 -17.02 -10.57 -9.34
N LYS A 237 -17.39 -10.35 -10.61
CA LYS A 237 -16.45 -9.93 -11.65
C LYS A 237 -15.77 -8.61 -11.29
N TYR A 238 -16.54 -7.64 -10.82
CA TYR A 238 -16.05 -6.33 -10.43
C TYR A 238 -15.04 -6.42 -9.28
N SER A 239 -15.38 -7.15 -8.24
CA SER A 239 -14.55 -7.31 -7.05
C SER A 239 -13.28 -8.09 -7.30
N ASN A 240 -13.28 -9.03 -8.26
CA ASN A 240 -12.11 -9.82 -8.65
C ASN A 240 -11.37 -9.24 -9.87
N VAL A 241 -11.78 -8.06 -10.31
CA VAL A 241 -11.20 -7.36 -11.46
C VAL A 241 -11.12 -8.26 -12.70
N LEU A 242 -12.23 -8.90 -13.04
CA LEU A 242 -12.41 -9.74 -14.21
C LEU A 242 -13.04 -8.94 -15.35
N SER A 243 -12.77 -9.35 -16.60
CA SER A 243 -13.42 -8.75 -17.75
C SER A 243 -14.92 -9.07 -17.80
N ASN A 244 -15.70 -8.24 -18.46
CA ASN A 244 -17.13 -8.49 -18.67
C ASN A 244 -17.38 -9.84 -19.38
N ASN A 245 -16.52 -10.22 -20.31
CA ASN A 245 -16.64 -11.46 -21.09
C ASN A 245 -16.09 -12.70 -20.36
N SER A 246 -15.67 -12.57 -19.11
CA SER A 246 -15.24 -13.75 -18.33
C SER A 246 -16.38 -14.75 -18.20
N THR A 247 -16.12 -15.98 -18.65
CA THR A 247 -17.07 -17.11 -18.58
C THR A 247 -16.88 -17.93 -17.30
N LEU A 248 -16.06 -17.45 -16.36
CA LEU A 248 -15.84 -18.13 -15.10
C LEU A 248 -17.16 -18.13 -14.30
N GLU A 249 -17.78 -19.28 -14.19
CA GLU A 249 -18.86 -19.53 -13.24
C GLU A 249 -18.22 -19.94 -11.92
N PHE A 250 -18.46 -19.15 -10.89
CA PHE A 250 -17.92 -19.43 -9.58
C PHE A 250 -18.87 -20.32 -8.79
N ASN A 251 -18.35 -21.42 -8.26
CA ASN A 251 -19.09 -22.23 -7.31
C ASN A 251 -19.10 -21.48 -5.96
N ASN A 252 -20.25 -20.97 -5.56
CA ASN A 252 -20.41 -20.06 -4.42
C ASN A 252 -19.77 -20.57 -3.12
N ASN A 253 -19.74 -21.89 -2.89
CA ASN A 253 -19.24 -22.47 -1.64
C ASN A 253 -17.71 -22.45 -1.50
N GLU A 254 -16.96 -22.48 -2.61
CA GLU A 254 -15.48 -22.44 -2.57
C GLU A 254 -14.94 -21.03 -2.67
N PHE A 255 -15.73 -20.12 -3.22
CA PHE A 255 -15.34 -18.73 -3.45
C PHE A 255 -15.48 -17.84 -2.21
N GLU A 256 -16.40 -18.18 -1.31
CA GLU A 256 -16.64 -17.43 -0.07
C GLU A 256 -15.38 -17.32 0.82
N ASN A 257 -14.43 -18.25 0.72
CA ASN A 257 -13.19 -18.23 1.48
C ASN A 257 -12.12 -17.28 0.91
N SER A 258 -12.17 -16.98 -0.38
CA SER A 258 -11.18 -16.12 -1.06
C SER A 258 -11.69 -14.70 -1.35
N PHE A 259 -13.01 -14.52 -1.27
CA PHE A 259 -13.71 -13.29 -1.57
C PHE A 259 -14.64 -12.93 -0.40
N GLN A 260 -14.30 -11.87 0.30
CA GLN A 260 -15.07 -11.43 1.45
C GLN A 260 -15.91 -10.20 1.10
N THR A 261 -17.11 -10.14 1.63
CA THR A 261 -18.02 -9.02 1.43
C THR A 261 -18.57 -8.50 2.74
N ILE A 262 -18.85 -7.20 2.78
CA ILE A 262 -19.63 -6.58 3.86
C ILE A 262 -20.66 -5.62 3.29
N LYS A 263 -21.76 -5.46 4.01
CA LYS A 263 -22.87 -4.60 3.63
C LYS A 263 -23.29 -3.77 4.85
N PRO A 264 -22.44 -2.83 5.31
CA PRO A 264 -22.73 -2.05 6.50
C PRO A 264 -23.80 -0.97 6.29
N PHE A 265 -24.07 -0.61 5.02
CA PHE A 265 -25.04 0.40 4.65
C PHE A 265 -26.08 -0.15 3.70
N LYS A 266 -27.28 0.42 3.76
CA LYS A 266 -28.33 0.15 2.79
C LYS A 266 -27.88 0.62 1.41
N TYR A 267 -28.11 -0.17 0.37
CA TYR A 267 -27.72 0.12 -1.02
C TYR A 267 -26.20 0.28 -1.23
N ALA A 268 -25.36 -0.31 -0.39
CA ALA A 268 -23.92 -0.31 -0.56
C ALA A 268 -23.33 -1.69 -0.23
N LYS A 269 -22.59 -2.28 -1.16
CA LYS A 269 -21.94 -3.58 -1.01
C LYS A 269 -20.45 -3.45 -1.30
N PHE A 270 -19.64 -3.90 -0.34
CA PHE A 270 -18.18 -3.87 -0.43
C PHE A 270 -17.64 -5.27 -0.67
N GLY A 271 -16.65 -5.38 -1.56
CA GLY A 271 -15.91 -6.59 -1.84
C GLY A 271 -14.42 -6.42 -1.53
N PHE A 272 -13.81 -7.46 -0.97
CA PHE A 272 -12.42 -7.48 -0.52
C PHE A 272 -11.73 -8.71 -1.08
N THR A 273 -10.61 -8.51 -1.77
CA THR A 273 -9.74 -9.58 -2.24
C THR A 273 -8.27 -9.27 -1.93
N LYS A 274 -7.37 -10.24 -2.13
CA LYS A 274 -5.92 -10.00 -1.95
C LYS A 274 -5.33 -8.98 -2.93
N GLN A 275 -6.05 -8.61 -3.99
CA GLN A 275 -5.56 -7.74 -5.08
C GLN A 275 -6.47 -6.56 -5.39
N SER A 276 -7.63 -6.48 -4.74
CA SER A 276 -8.61 -5.44 -5.03
C SER A 276 -9.57 -5.18 -3.88
N ALA A 277 -10.13 -3.98 -3.90
CA ALA A 277 -11.33 -3.61 -3.13
C ALA A 277 -12.35 -2.98 -4.06
N SER A 278 -13.61 -3.26 -3.84
CA SER A 278 -14.69 -2.72 -4.63
C SER A 278 -15.83 -2.23 -3.77
N LEU A 279 -16.48 -1.18 -4.24
CA LEU A 279 -17.72 -0.67 -3.66
C LEU A 279 -18.73 -0.46 -4.78
N ILE A 280 -19.86 -1.15 -4.69
CA ILE A 280 -21.03 -0.85 -5.51
C ILE A 280 -22.11 -0.23 -4.64
N THR A 281 -22.67 0.90 -5.09
CA THR A 281 -23.77 1.60 -4.46
C THR A 281 -24.90 1.85 -5.46
N SER A 282 -26.07 2.26 -4.97
CA SER A 282 -27.17 2.73 -5.81
C SER A 282 -27.37 4.23 -5.65
N SER A 283 -27.71 4.91 -6.73
CA SER A 283 -28.02 6.34 -6.73
C SER A 283 -29.35 6.71 -6.09
N VAL A 284 -30.11 5.71 -5.60
CA VAL A 284 -31.38 5.92 -4.90
C VAL A 284 -31.23 6.77 -3.63
N ASP A 285 -30.07 6.69 -2.96
CA ASP A 285 -29.77 7.49 -1.79
C ASP A 285 -28.55 8.40 -2.06
N ILE A 286 -28.74 9.71 -1.84
CA ILE A 286 -27.71 10.72 -2.02
C ILE A 286 -26.44 10.43 -1.16
N ASN A 287 -26.60 9.87 0.02
CA ASN A 287 -25.48 9.53 0.89
C ASN A 287 -24.50 8.53 0.24
N ASN A 288 -24.99 7.68 -0.66
CA ASN A 288 -24.18 6.66 -1.33
C ASN A 288 -23.10 7.26 -2.24
N TYR A 289 -23.37 8.40 -2.87
CA TYR A 289 -22.43 9.06 -3.79
C TYR A 289 -21.91 10.41 -3.29
N THR A 290 -22.19 10.73 -2.03
CA THR A 290 -21.60 11.88 -1.34
C THR A 290 -20.81 11.41 -0.12
N LYS A 291 -21.48 11.11 1.00
CA LYS A 291 -20.83 10.75 2.26
C LYS A 291 -20.03 9.45 2.17
N ILE A 292 -20.65 8.36 1.69
CA ILE A 292 -19.98 7.04 1.60
C ILE A 292 -18.82 7.10 0.60
N LEU A 293 -19.00 7.80 -0.52
CA LEU A 293 -17.91 8.04 -1.46
C LEU A 293 -16.77 8.80 -0.81
N PHE A 294 -17.05 9.88 -0.08
CA PHE A 294 -16.04 10.67 0.61
C PHE A 294 -15.26 9.82 1.63
N GLU A 295 -15.95 9.02 2.46
CA GLU A 295 -15.34 8.11 3.41
C GLU A 295 -14.49 7.04 2.68
N TYR A 296 -15.00 6.52 1.55
CA TYR A 296 -14.29 5.54 0.72
C TYR A 296 -13.00 6.10 0.15
N GLU A 297 -13.01 7.30 -0.37
CA GLU A 297 -11.85 7.98 -0.97
C GLU A 297 -10.81 8.46 0.05
N ASN A 298 -11.18 8.62 1.31
CA ASN A 298 -10.29 9.13 2.35
C ASN A 298 -10.05 8.07 3.45
N GLU A 299 -11.01 7.86 4.32
CA GLU A 299 -10.84 7.04 5.52
C GLU A 299 -10.54 5.57 5.19
N TYR A 300 -11.34 4.98 4.29
CA TYR A 300 -11.19 3.56 3.95
C TYR A 300 -10.01 3.30 3.01
N LEU A 301 -9.64 4.26 2.16
CA LEU A 301 -8.44 4.18 1.33
C LEU A 301 -7.18 4.14 2.20
N TYR A 302 -7.06 5.03 3.18
CA TYR A 302 -5.91 5.01 4.08
C TYR A 302 -5.93 3.78 5.02
N THR A 303 -7.10 3.30 5.43
CA THR A 303 -7.23 2.01 6.15
C THR A 303 -6.67 0.85 5.32
N LEU A 304 -6.96 0.80 4.03
CA LEU A 304 -6.36 -0.17 3.11
C LEU A 304 -4.85 0.01 3.01
N LEU A 305 -4.36 1.25 2.83
CA LEU A 305 -2.91 1.51 2.68
C LEU A 305 -2.12 1.06 3.90
N ILE A 306 -2.66 1.28 5.11
CA ILE A 306 -2.08 0.80 6.37
C ILE A 306 -1.97 -0.73 6.33
N SER A 307 -3.07 -1.41 6.02
CA SER A 307 -3.10 -2.88 6.00
C SER A 307 -2.22 -3.48 4.88
N LEU A 308 -2.14 -2.81 3.74
CA LEU A 308 -1.28 -3.20 2.63
C LEU A 308 0.20 -2.99 2.98
N TYR A 309 0.52 -1.89 3.66
CA TYR A 309 1.85 -1.63 4.19
C TYR A 309 2.27 -2.70 5.21
N GLU A 310 1.41 -3.02 6.20
CA GLU A 310 1.68 -4.10 7.15
C GLU A 310 2.00 -5.41 6.44
N ARG A 311 1.21 -5.77 5.42
CA ARG A 311 1.43 -7.00 4.65
C ARG A 311 2.77 -7.01 3.94
N ILE A 312 3.10 -5.93 3.22
CA ILE A 312 4.34 -5.83 2.44
C ILE A 312 5.54 -5.84 3.38
N TYR A 313 5.45 -5.11 4.50
CA TYR A 313 6.54 -5.04 5.47
C TYR A 313 6.80 -6.37 6.15
N LEU A 314 5.73 -7.08 6.56
CA LEU A 314 5.86 -8.43 7.11
C LEU A 314 6.51 -9.39 6.11
N LYS A 315 6.12 -9.33 4.83
CA LYS A 315 6.75 -10.15 3.78
C LYS A 315 8.22 -9.80 3.56
N LYS A 316 8.57 -8.53 3.61
CA LYS A 316 9.98 -8.08 3.56
C LYS A 316 10.78 -8.63 4.73
N LEU A 317 10.23 -8.58 5.95
CA LEU A 317 10.85 -9.15 7.14
C LEU A 317 10.98 -10.68 7.05
N GLU A 318 9.98 -11.37 6.49
CA GLU A 318 10.02 -12.81 6.29
C GLU A 318 11.18 -13.23 5.38
N ASN A 319 11.44 -12.49 4.31
CA ASN A 319 12.52 -12.79 3.37
C ASN A 319 13.91 -12.56 3.98
N ASN A 320 14.04 -11.58 4.88
CA ASN A 320 15.31 -11.15 5.46
C ASN A 320 15.53 -11.63 6.91
N PHE A 321 14.74 -12.59 7.41
CA PHE A 321 14.69 -12.97 8.82
C PHE A 321 16.02 -13.50 9.42
N LYS A 322 17.02 -13.85 8.58
CA LYS A 322 18.33 -14.34 9.03
C LYS A 322 19.29 -13.22 9.44
N GLU A 323 18.98 -11.98 9.12
CA GLU A 323 19.82 -10.83 9.42
C GLU A 323 19.52 -10.31 10.82
N LYS A 324 20.55 -9.92 11.57
CA LYS A 324 20.37 -9.36 12.92
C LYS A 324 19.56 -8.07 12.91
N GLU A 325 19.77 -7.25 11.89
CA GLU A 325 19.03 -5.99 11.69
C GLU A 325 17.53 -6.23 11.55
N SER A 326 17.13 -7.31 10.87
CA SER A 326 15.72 -7.66 10.72
C SER A 326 15.02 -7.99 12.04
N LEU A 327 15.76 -8.47 13.03
CA LEU A 327 15.23 -8.72 14.38
C LEU A 327 14.87 -7.39 15.08
N GLU A 328 15.74 -6.39 14.95
CA GLU A 328 15.53 -5.06 15.50
C GLU A 328 14.35 -4.35 14.76
N GLU A 329 14.31 -4.48 13.43
CA GLU A 329 13.20 -3.97 12.61
C GLU A 329 11.86 -4.64 12.96
N PHE A 330 11.84 -5.96 13.21
CA PHE A 330 10.61 -6.66 13.63
C PHE A 330 10.14 -6.21 15.01
N SER A 331 11.07 -6.00 15.96
CA SER A 331 10.73 -5.47 17.30
C SER A 331 10.12 -4.08 17.19
N LYS A 332 10.76 -3.19 16.43
CA LYS A 332 10.29 -1.84 16.17
C LYS A 332 8.90 -1.84 15.51
N PHE A 333 8.71 -2.66 14.48
CA PHE A 333 7.41 -2.83 13.82
C PHE A 333 6.33 -3.26 14.81
N THR A 334 6.65 -4.23 15.68
CA THR A 334 5.69 -4.75 16.67
C THR A 334 5.30 -3.69 17.69
N GLU A 335 6.24 -2.83 18.10
CA GLU A 335 6.01 -1.80 19.11
C GLU A 335 5.30 -0.57 18.56
N GLU A 336 5.65 -0.13 17.34
CA GLU A 336 5.20 1.15 16.80
C GLU A 336 3.97 1.04 15.90
N LEU A 337 3.86 -0.05 15.13
CA LEU A 337 2.84 -0.16 14.08
C LEU A 337 1.84 -1.30 14.29
N TRP A 338 2.30 -2.47 14.75
CA TRP A 338 1.43 -3.63 14.89
C TRP A 338 0.37 -3.40 15.95
N THR A 339 -0.81 -2.97 15.51
CA THR A 339 -1.93 -2.62 16.39
C THR A 339 -3.16 -3.47 16.11
N HIS A 340 -4.00 -3.61 17.11
CA HIS A 340 -5.30 -4.27 16.96
C HIS A 340 -6.37 -3.32 16.44
N GLU A 341 -6.17 -2.01 16.65
CA GLU A 341 -7.14 -0.97 16.34
C GLU A 341 -6.45 0.23 15.73
N ILE A 342 -7.02 0.77 14.67
CA ILE A 342 -6.56 2.01 14.03
C ILE A 342 -7.55 3.15 14.19
N THR A 343 -8.79 2.84 14.57
CA THR A 343 -9.91 3.77 14.63
C THR A 343 -10.93 3.31 15.67
N ASN A 344 -11.68 4.27 16.24
CA ASN A 344 -12.86 4.02 17.08
C ASN A 344 -14.17 3.96 16.26
N SER A 345 -14.11 4.21 14.95
CA SER A 345 -15.28 4.09 14.07
C SER A 345 -15.70 2.63 13.94
N LEU A 346 -16.99 2.34 14.14
CA LEU A 346 -17.53 0.99 13.99
C LEU A 346 -17.26 0.42 12.59
N THR A 347 -17.59 1.19 11.55
CA THR A 347 -17.35 0.80 10.16
C THR A 347 -15.88 0.69 9.85
N GLY A 348 -15.05 1.63 10.33
CA GLY A 348 -13.60 1.59 10.18
C GLY A 348 -12.98 0.33 10.80
N THR A 349 -13.41 -0.04 11.99
CA THR A 349 -12.98 -1.29 12.65
C THR A 349 -13.39 -2.53 11.84
N MET A 350 -14.60 -2.54 11.28
CA MET A 350 -15.05 -3.62 10.39
C MET A 350 -14.17 -3.74 9.15
N PHE A 351 -13.84 -2.61 8.50
CA PHE A 351 -12.97 -2.59 7.33
C PHE A 351 -11.55 -3.07 7.65
N PHE A 352 -10.96 -2.56 8.72
CA PHE A 352 -9.62 -2.96 9.13
C PHE A 352 -9.53 -4.46 9.47
N ASN A 353 -10.53 -4.99 10.18
CA ASN A 353 -10.59 -6.42 10.46
C ASN A 353 -10.75 -7.26 9.20
N LYS A 354 -11.53 -6.79 8.22
CA LYS A 354 -11.66 -7.48 6.93
C LYS A 354 -10.34 -7.51 6.16
N TRP A 355 -9.58 -6.42 6.14
CA TRP A 355 -8.25 -6.42 5.56
C TRP A 355 -7.30 -7.37 6.26
N LYS A 356 -7.33 -7.43 7.60
CA LYS A 356 -6.53 -8.40 8.36
C LYS A 356 -6.83 -9.85 8.00
N GLU A 357 -8.12 -10.18 7.80
CA GLU A 357 -8.55 -11.51 7.34
C GLU A 357 -8.08 -11.80 5.92
N VAL A 358 -8.42 -10.92 4.96
CA VAL A 358 -8.11 -11.10 3.53
C VAL A 358 -6.61 -11.16 3.27
N PHE A 359 -5.83 -10.37 3.97
CA PHE A 359 -4.37 -10.35 3.85
C PHE A 359 -3.68 -11.39 4.73
N GLU A 360 -4.43 -12.13 5.55
CA GLU A 360 -3.89 -13.15 6.47
C GLU A 360 -2.81 -12.58 7.40
N LEU A 361 -2.97 -11.31 7.83
CA LEU A 361 -1.92 -10.58 8.53
C LEU A 361 -1.52 -11.23 9.84
N ARG A 362 -2.49 -11.77 10.58
CA ARG A 362 -2.22 -12.45 11.87
C ARG A 362 -1.39 -13.71 11.67
N ASP A 363 -1.69 -14.46 10.63
CA ASP A 363 -0.98 -15.73 10.36
C ASP A 363 0.44 -15.45 9.90
N ILE A 364 0.63 -14.48 8.99
CA ILE A 364 1.96 -14.04 8.54
C ILE A 364 2.78 -13.51 9.74
N TYR A 365 2.19 -12.65 10.57
CA TYR A 365 2.85 -12.13 11.77
C TYR A 365 3.27 -13.23 12.72
N ASN A 366 2.38 -14.18 13.04
CA ASN A 366 2.68 -15.28 13.93
C ASN A 366 3.78 -16.23 13.38
N GLN A 367 3.76 -16.50 12.08
CA GLN A 367 4.81 -17.28 11.42
C GLN A 367 6.17 -16.58 11.54
N ILE A 368 6.23 -15.30 11.29
CA ILE A 368 7.45 -14.50 11.39
C ILE A 368 7.91 -14.45 12.85
N LYS A 369 7.01 -14.13 13.78
CA LYS A 369 7.30 -14.11 15.23
C LYS A 369 7.94 -15.42 15.68
N ASN A 370 7.36 -16.56 15.31
CA ASN A 370 7.91 -17.87 15.67
C ASN A 370 9.32 -18.09 15.10
N LYS A 371 9.56 -17.69 13.83
CA LYS A 371 10.90 -17.77 13.22
C LYS A 371 11.90 -16.89 13.98
N TYR A 372 11.54 -15.67 14.32
CA TYR A 372 12.40 -14.73 15.07
C TYR A 372 12.68 -15.23 16.51
N GLU A 373 11.70 -15.80 17.20
CA GLU A 373 11.90 -16.36 18.52
C GLU A 373 12.91 -17.52 18.53
N VAL A 374 12.86 -18.40 17.51
CA VAL A 374 13.82 -19.50 17.35
C VAL A 374 15.21 -18.94 17.08
N THR A 375 15.34 -18.03 16.11
CA THR A 375 16.62 -17.40 15.75
C THR A 375 17.24 -16.64 16.94
N TYR A 376 16.41 -15.92 17.69
CA TYR A 376 16.87 -15.20 18.89
C TYR A 376 17.42 -16.16 19.95
N LYS A 377 16.74 -17.28 20.19
CA LYS A 377 17.19 -18.32 21.13
C LYS A 377 18.53 -18.92 20.69
N GLU A 378 18.69 -19.21 19.40
CA GLU A 378 19.94 -19.74 18.83
C GLU A 378 21.08 -18.72 18.97
N LEU A 379 20.86 -17.45 18.63
CA LEU A 379 21.85 -16.38 18.80
C LEU A 379 22.26 -16.19 20.25
N LYS A 380 21.31 -16.29 21.18
CA LYS A 380 21.60 -16.20 22.63
C LYS A 380 22.43 -17.38 23.12
N VAL A 381 22.14 -18.58 22.65
CA VAL A 381 22.94 -19.79 22.97
C VAL A 381 24.37 -19.65 22.42
N ASP A 382 24.51 -19.21 21.18
CA ASP A 382 25.82 -19.02 20.54
C ASP A 382 26.66 -17.93 21.25
N ASN A 383 26.03 -16.81 21.63
CA ASN A 383 26.71 -15.77 22.38
C ASN A 383 27.13 -16.25 23.77
N ASN A 384 26.26 -16.98 24.49
CA ASN A 384 26.61 -17.59 25.76
C ASN A 384 27.76 -18.60 25.62
N ALA A 385 27.75 -19.42 24.55
CA ALA A 385 28.83 -20.36 24.29
C ALA A 385 30.16 -19.65 23.99
N LYS A 386 30.16 -18.54 23.23
CA LYS A 386 31.34 -17.70 22.99
C LYS A 386 31.85 -17.07 24.28
N THR A 387 30.96 -16.50 25.08
CA THR A 387 31.30 -15.89 26.37
C THR A 387 31.89 -16.94 27.32
N ASN A 388 31.30 -18.12 27.43
CA ASN A 388 31.80 -19.21 28.25
C ASN A 388 33.17 -19.71 27.78
N ARG A 389 33.45 -19.73 26.46
CA ARG A 389 34.80 -20.05 25.93
C ARG A 389 35.84 -18.98 26.32
N VAL A 390 35.48 -17.70 26.23
CA VAL A 390 36.39 -16.61 26.67
C VAL A 390 36.68 -16.69 28.16
N ILE A 391 35.64 -16.95 28.98
CA ILE A 391 35.80 -17.15 30.43
C ILE A 391 36.73 -18.35 30.71
N ALA A 392 36.48 -19.48 30.03
CA ALA A 392 37.30 -20.70 30.18
C ALA A 392 38.76 -20.43 29.79
N MET A 393 39.03 -19.70 28.69
CA MET A 393 40.38 -19.31 28.31
C MET A 393 41.04 -18.39 29.36
N ALA A 394 40.30 -17.41 29.88
CA ALA A 394 40.81 -16.54 30.94
C ALA A 394 41.16 -17.28 32.22
N LEU A 395 40.30 -18.24 32.62
CA LEU A 395 40.57 -19.14 33.75
C LEU A 395 41.81 -20.02 33.52
N ALA A 396 41.97 -20.59 32.32
CA ALA A 396 43.14 -21.38 31.99
C ALA A 396 44.43 -20.58 32.04
N VAL A 397 44.46 -19.35 31.51
CA VAL A 397 45.59 -18.43 31.59
C VAL A 397 45.88 -18.06 33.05
N SER A 398 44.86 -17.77 33.87
CA SER A 398 45.04 -17.49 35.30
C SER A 398 45.66 -18.66 36.05
N LEU A 399 45.25 -19.88 35.74
CA LEU A 399 45.74 -21.11 36.37
C LEU A 399 47.22 -21.34 36.02
N VAL A 400 47.61 -21.12 34.76
CA VAL A 400 49.02 -21.20 34.32
C VAL A 400 49.86 -20.13 35.05
N LEU A 401 49.39 -18.90 35.17
CA LEU A 401 50.10 -17.85 35.89
C LEU A 401 50.29 -18.18 37.39
N ASN A 402 49.27 -18.74 38.02
CA ASN A 402 49.35 -19.17 39.42
C ASN A 402 50.35 -20.30 39.61
N VAL A 403 50.42 -21.27 38.69
CA VAL A 403 51.43 -22.34 38.73
C VAL A 403 52.87 -21.78 38.56
N ILE A 404 53.03 -20.83 37.63
CA ILE A 404 54.33 -20.17 37.43
C ILE A 404 54.74 -19.38 38.71
N ASN A 405 53.85 -18.64 39.29
CA ASN A 405 54.07 -17.91 40.52
C ASN A 405 54.42 -18.86 41.68
N PHE A 406 53.75 -20.00 41.79
CA PHE A 406 54.06 -21.02 42.81
C PHE A 406 55.46 -21.62 42.64
N ILE A 407 55.86 -21.93 41.37
CA ILE A 407 57.20 -22.43 41.07
C ILE A 407 58.29 -21.38 41.39
N VAL A 408 58.04 -20.10 41.08
CA VAL A 408 58.95 -19.01 41.41
C VAL A 408 59.12 -18.88 42.93
N LEU A 409 58.04 -18.94 43.68
CA LEU A 409 58.04 -18.90 45.15
C LEU A 409 58.84 -20.05 45.75
N LEU A 410 58.67 -21.31 45.24
CA LEU A 410 59.45 -22.48 45.64
C LEU A 410 60.94 -22.38 45.33
N ARG A 411 61.37 -21.58 44.35
CA ARG A 411 62.78 -21.34 44.03
C ARG A 411 63.42 -20.21 44.87
N LEU A 412 62.58 -19.41 45.50
CA LEU A 412 63.06 -18.31 46.36
C LEU A 412 63.10 -18.69 47.84
N LEU A 413 62.48 -19.83 48.21
CA LEU A 413 62.61 -20.52 49.50
C LEU A 413 63.78 -21.54 49.43
#